data_f1865233fc27111d614745fa8f8d89f5
#
_entry.id   f1865233fc27111d614745fa8f8d89f5
#
_cell.length_a   1.000
_cell.length_b   1.000
_cell.length_c   1.000
_cell.angle_alpha   90.00
_cell.angle_beta   90.00
_cell.angle_gamma   90.00
#
_symmetry.space_group_name_H-M   'P 1'
#
loop_
_entity.id
_entity.type
_entity.pdbx_description
1 polymer ?
#
loop_
_entity_poly.entity_id
_entity_poly.type
_entity_poly.pdbx_seq_one_letter_code
_entity_poly.pdbx_strand_id
1 'polypeptide(L)'
;MTPEEYCQQKAASSGSSFYYSFMFLPPNRRRAITALYAFCREVDDVVDECQDLQIASTKLAWWRQEVAKLYSGKPEHPVTQALVPVIAEFSVPQEQLLEIIDGMEMDLQQSRYLDFKALSLYCYRVAKIGRA
;
A
#
# COMPACT_ATOMS: atom_id res chain seq x y z
N MET A 1 -18.29 7.07 -1.99
CA MET A 1 -16.88 7.38 -1.67
C MET A 1 -16.00 7.02 -2.84
N THR A 2 -15.15 7.94 -3.27
CA THR A 2 -14.22 7.68 -4.36
C THR A 2 -13.02 6.86 -3.87
N PRO A 3 -12.27 6.20 -4.78
CA PRO A 3 -11.05 5.50 -4.37
C PRO A 3 -10.05 6.41 -3.66
N GLU A 4 -9.87 7.65 -4.12
CA GLU A 4 -8.98 8.61 -3.47
C GLU A 4 -9.44 8.95 -2.07
N GLU A 5 -10.74 9.13 -1.87
CA GLU A 5 -11.30 9.42 -0.55
C GLU A 5 -11.09 8.25 0.40
N TYR A 6 -11.25 7.04 -0.08
CA TYR A 6 -10.99 5.84 0.72
C TYR A 6 -9.54 5.81 1.18
N CYS A 7 -8.60 6.05 0.27
CA CYS A 7 -7.17 6.05 0.59
C CYS A 7 -6.85 7.12 1.61
N GLN A 8 -7.43 8.31 1.46
CA GLN A 8 -7.20 9.42 2.38
C GLN A 8 -7.71 9.09 3.77
N GLN A 9 -8.89 8.52 3.87
CA GLN A 9 -9.44 8.11 5.16
C GLN A 9 -8.59 7.04 5.83
N LYS A 10 -8.16 6.05 5.04
CA LYS A 10 -7.33 4.97 5.56
C LYS A 10 -6.00 5.51 6.08
N ALA A 11 -5.36 6.39 5.34
CA ALA A 11 -4.11 7.01 5.75
C ALA A 11 -4.29 7.87 6.99
N ALA A 12 -5.34 8.69 7.01
CA ALA A 12 -5.60 9.58 8.14
C ALA A 12 -5.91 8.81 9.42
N SER A 13 -6.68 7.73 9.32
CA SER A 13 -7.09 6.94 10.48
C SER A 13 -5.96 6.09 11.05
N SER A 14 -4.83 5.98 10.34
CA SER A 14 -3.69 5.21 10.83
C SER A 14 -3.02 5.84 12.05
N GLY A 15 -3.25 7.14 12.29
CA GLY A 15 -2.61 7.86 13.38
C GLY A 15 -1.14 8.15 13.18
N SER A 16 -0.61 7.91 11.99
CA SER A 16 0.79 8.12 11.70
C SER A 16 1.09 9.58 11.45
N SER A 17 2.20 10.08 12.01
CA SER A 17 2.66 11.44 11.75
C SER A 17 3.10 11.63 10.30
N PHE A 18 3.41 10.53 9.60
CA PHE A 18 3.78 10.61 8.19
C PHE A 18 2.65 11.16 7.33
N TYR A 19 1.39 10.86 7.69
CA TYR A 19 0.27 11.36 6.93
C TYR A 19 0.29 12.89 6.84
N TYR A 20 0.63 13.55 7.94
CA TYR A 20 0.66 15.01 7.97
C TYR A 20 1.74 15.58 7.07
N SER A 21 2.86 14.88 6.93
CA SER A 21 3.93 15.33 6.04
C SER A 21 3.52 15.26 4.58
N PHE A 22 2.57 14.38 4.23
CA PHE A 22 2.07 14.27 2.85
C PHE A 22 1.37 15.54 2.41
N MET A 23 0.79 16.28 3.35
CA MET A 23 0.03 17.49 3.04
C MET A 23 0.90 18.60 2.46
N PHE A 24 2.22 18.52 2.62
CA PHE A 24 3.16 19.49 2.08
C PHE A 24 3.61 19.16 0.67
N LEU A 25 3.20 18.02 0.13
CA LEU A 25 3.57 17.61 -1.21
C LEU A 25 2.63 18.23 -2.25
N PRO A 26 3.11 18.40 -3.50
CA PRO A 26 2.19 18.80 -4.58
C PRO A 26 1.04 17.81 -4.71
N PRO A 27 -0.14 18.25 -5.22
CA PRO A 27 -1.33 17.40 -5.22
C PRO A 27 -1.16 16.04 -5.88
N ASN A 28 -0.45 15.95 -7.01
CA ASN A 28 -0.26 14.67 -7.70
C ASN A 28 0.58 13.70 -6.87
N ARG A 29 1.65 14.21 -6.22
CA ARG A 29 2.48 13.38 -5.36
C ARG A 29 1.77 13.01 -4.08
N ARG A 30 0.99 13.93 -3.53
CA ARG A 30 0.21 13.66 -2.33
C ARG A 30 -0.77 12.54 -2.58
N ARG A 31 -1.46 12.55 -3.73
CA ARG A 31 -2.37 11.46 -4.08
C ARG A 31 -1.63 10.14 -4.23
N ALA A 32 -0.46 10.18 -4.87
CA ALA A 32 0.33 8.98 -5.10
C ALA A 32 0.80 8.35 -3.79
N ILE A 33 1.41 9.16 -2.91
CA ILE A 33 1.92 8.62 -1.64
C ILE A 33 0.78 8.18 -0.73
N THR A 34 -0.35 8.88 -0.76
CA THR A 34 -1.51 8.51 0.04
C THR A 34 -2.05 7.16 -0.40
N ALA A 35 -2.14 6.91 -1.71
CA ALA A 35 -2.60 5.63 -2.23
C ALA A 35 -1.63 4.50 -1.89
N LEU A 36 -0.33 4.74 -2.05
CA LEU A 36 0.68 3.75 -1.70
C LEU A 36 0.69 3.46 -0.20
N TYR A 37 0.57 4.49 0.62
CA TYR A 37 0.50 4.32 2.07
C TYR A 37 -0.74 3.52 2.45
N ALA A 38 -1.89 3.82 1.83
CA ALA A 38 -3.12 3.09 2.09
C ALA A 38 -2.98 1.61 1.72
N PHE A 39 -2.31 1.31 0.61
CA PHE A 39 -2.02 -0.06 0.22
C PHE A 39 -1.19 -0.78 1.28
N CYS A 40 -0.11 -0.14 1.73
CA CYS A 40 0.74 -0.72 2.77
C CYS A 40 -0.04 -0.96 4.06
N ARG A 41 -0.92 -0.02 4.41
CA ARG A 41 -1.73 -0.14 5.61
C ARG A 41 -2.73 -1.28 5.52
N GLU A 42 -3.35 -1.46 4.36
CA GLU A 42 -4.29 -2.57 4.15
C GLU A 42 -3.59 -3.91 4.32
N VAL A 43 -2.41 -4.07 3.74
CA VAL A 43 -1.66 -5.33 3.83
C VAL A 43 -1.16 -5.54 5.26
N ASP A 44 -0.69 -4.48 5.91
CA ASP A 44 -0.23 -4.54 7.30
C ASP A 44 -1.37 -4.95 8.24
N ASP A 45 -2.58 -4.44 8.01
CA ASP A 45 -3.74 -4.79 8.82
C ASP A 45 -4.06 -6.28 8.71
N VAL A 46 -3.82 -6.90 7.56
CA VAL A 46 -4.01 -8.35 7.40
C VAL A 46 -3.11 -9.10 8.39
N VAL A 47 -1.85 -8.68 8.47
CA VAL A 47 -0.87 -9.33 9.36
C VAL A 47 -1.20 -9.07 10.82
N ASP A 48 -1.56 -7.82 11.15
CA ASP A 48 -1.84 -7.42 12.52
C ASP A 48 -3.13 -8.02 13.08
N GLU A 49 -4.18 -8.06 12.27
CA GLU A 49 -5.51 -8.42 12.75
C GLU A 49 -5.80 -9.90 12.65
N CYS A 50 -5.10 -10.64 11.80
CA CYS A 50 -5.33 -12.08 11.64
C CYS A 50 -4.39 -12.86 12.54
N GLN A 51 -4.97 -13.59 13.48
CA GLN A 51 -4.19 -14.44 14.39
C GLN A 51 -3.89 -15.80 13.79
N ASP A 52 -4.70 -16.22 12.82
CA ASP A 52 -4.52 -17.50 12.15
C ASP A 52 -3.63 -17.29 10.92
N LEU A 53 -2.49 -17.98 10.89
CA LEU A 53 -1.52 -17.90 9.81
C LEU A 53 -2.11 -18.27 8.45
N GLN A 54 -2.98 -19.28 8.43
CA GLN A 54 -3.58 -19.70 7.17
C GLN A 54 -4.53 -18.65 6.61
N ILE A 55 -5.32 -18.02 7.47
CA ILE A 55 -6.24 -16.97 7.04
C ILE A 55 -5.46 -15.76 6.56
N ALA A 56 -4.42 -15.37 7.28
CA ALA A 56 -3.58 -14.25 6.87
C ALA A 56 -2.91 -14.52 5.52
N SER A 57 -2.35 -15.72 5.34
CA SER A 57 -1.71 -16.09 4.08
C SER A 57 -2.71 -16.08 2.92
N THR A 58 -3.94 -16.53 3.15
CA THR A 58 -4.97 -16.51 2.13
C THR A 58 -5.32 -15.09 1.71
N LYS A 59 -5.43 -14.19 2.69
CA LYS A 59 -5.71 -12.78 2.40
C LYS A 59 -4.56 -12.11 1.67
N LEU A 60 -3.32 -12.45 2.02
CA LEU A 60 -2.15 -11.92 1.32
C LEU A 60 -2.11 -12.43 -0.12
N ALA A 61 -2.49 -13.70 -0.35
CA ALA A 61 -2.61 -14.24 -1.70
C ALA A 61 -3.67 -13.47 -2.50
N TRP A 62 -4.77 -13.11 -1.86
CA TRP A 62 -5.80 -12.29 -2.49
C TRP A 62 -5.21 -10.94 -2.92
N TRP A 63 -4.41 -10.31 -2.06
CA TRP A 63 -3.77 -9.03 -2.39
C TRP A 63 -2.79 -9.17 -3.55
N ARG A 64 -2.08 -10.30 -3.65
CA ARG A 64 -1.20 -10.55 -4.79
C ARG A 64 -1.99 -10.62 -6.08
N GLN A 65 -3.15 -11.27 -6.06
CA GLN A 65 -4.02 -11.33 -7.23
C GLN A 65 -4.59 -9.95 -7.56
N GLU A 66 -4.92 -9.18 -6.55
CA GLU A 66 -5.44 -7.83 -6.74
C GLU A 66 -4.38 -6.92 -7.37
N VAL A 67 -3.12 -7.07 -7.00
CA VAL A 67 -2.01 -6.36 -7.65
C VAL A 67 -1.93 -6.76 -9.13
N ALA A 68 -2.08 -8.05 -9.44
CA ALA A 68 -2.09 -8.50 -10.83
C ALA A 68 -3.24 -7.87 -11.60
N LYS A 69 -4.42 -7.78 -11.00
CA LYS A 69 -5.57 -7.10 -11.61
C LYS A 69 -5.32 -5.61 -11.82
N LEU A 70 -4.64 -4.97 -10.88
CA LEU A 70 -4.26 -3.57 -11.01
C LEU A 70 -3.45 -3.33 -12.27
N TYR A 71 -2.45 -4.18 -12.54
CA TYR A 71 -1.60 -4.01 -13.71
C TYR A 71 -2.26 -4.49 -15.00
N SER A 72 -3.36 -5.24 -14.89
CA SER A 72 -4.18 -5.58 -16.06
C SER A 72 -5.28 -4.55 -16.35
N GLY A 73 -5.44 -3.56 -15.45
CA GLY A 73 -6.40 -2.47 -15.62
C GLY A 73 -7.78 -2.74 -15.05
N LYS A 74 -7.95 -3.79 -14.26
CA LYS A 74 -9.27 -4.17 -13.72
C LYS A 74 -9.24 -4.45 -12.22
N PRO A 75 -8.71 -3.51 -11.38
CA PRO A 75 -8.71 -3.72 -9.94
C PRO A 75 -10.10 -3.58 -9.35
N GLU A 76 -10.35 -4.27 -8.25
CA GLU A 76 -11.65 -4.29 -7.60
C GLU A 76 -11.69 -3.51 -6.28
N HIS A 77 -10.56 -3.42 -5.59
CA HIS A 77 -10.50 -2.73 -4.29
C HIS A 77 -10.28 -1.23 -4.50
N PRO A 78 -10.88 -0.37 -3.67
CA PRO A 78 -10.68 1.09 -3.82
C PRO A 78 -9.22 1.51 -3.81
N VAL A 79 -8.39 0.88 -2.97
CA VAL A 79 -6.96 1.22 -2.89
C VAL A 79 -6.26 0.95 -4.21
N THR A 80 -6.48 -0.23 -4.80
CA THR A 80 -5.87 -0.56 -6.08
C THR A 80 -6.47 0.27 -7.21
N GLN A 81 -7.74 0.61 -7.13
CA GLN A 81 -8.35 1.51 -8.10
C GLN A 81 -7.68 2.89 -8.07
N ALA A 82 -7.37 3.39 -6.88
CA ALA A 82 -6.66 4.65 -6.74
C ALA A 82 -5.22 4.57 -7.24
N LEU A 83 -4.63 3.38 -7.23
CA LEU A 83 -3.26 3.17 -7.71
C LEU A 83 -3.15 3.14 -9.23
N VAL A 84 -4.24 2.95 -9.96
CA VAL A 84 -4.18 2.89 -11.43
C VAL A 84 -3.46 4.10 -12.02
N PRO A 85 -3.88 5.36 -11.74
CA PRO A 85 -3.15 6.50 -12.26
C PRO A 85 -1.75 6.65 -11.67
N VAL A 86 -1.54 6.17 -10.46
CA VAL A 86 -0.24 6.30 -9.77
C VAL A 86 0.83 5.45 -10.47
N ILE A 87 0.51 4.20 -10.78
CA ILE A 87 1.49 3.33 -11.44
C ILE A 87 1.82 3.84 -12.84
N ALA A 88 0.86 4.46 -13.51
CA ALA A 88 1.08 5.04 -14.84
C ALA A 88 1.95 6.30 -14.76
N GLU A 89 1.63 7.19 -13.83
CA GLU A 89 2.30 8.48 -13.73
C GLU A 89 3.73 8.37 -13.17
N PHE A 90 3.91 7.50 -12.18
CA PHE A 90 5.20 7.38 -11.48
C PHE A 90 5.97 6.13 -11.86
N SER A 91 5.49 5.36 -12.83
CA SER A 91 6.17 4.15 -13.33
C SER A 91 6.52 3.17 -12.22
N VAL A 92 5.55 2.90 -11.36
CA VAL A 92 5.73 1.98 -10.23
C VAL A 92 5.76 0.54 -10.75
N PRO A 93 6.86 -0.21 -10.54
CA PRO A 93 6.92 -1.59 -11.02
C PRO A 93 6.04 -2.52 -10.17
N GLN A 94 5.45 -3.51 -10.82
CA GLN A 94 4.63 -4.49 -10.13
C GLN A 94 5.41 -5.21 -9.03
N GLU A 95 6.68 -5.50 -9.28
CA GLU A 95 7.54 -6.20 -8.32
C GLU A 95 7.64 -5.49 -6.99
N GLN A 96 7.60 -4.16 -6.99
CA GLN A 96 7.72 -3.41 -5.74
C GLN A 96 6.50 -3.60 -4.85
N LEU A 97 5.31 -3.63 -5.43
CA LEU A 97 4.10 -3.89 -4.66
C LEU A 97 4.07 -5.33 -4.15
N LEU A 98 4.52 -6.27 -4.98
CA LEU A 98 4.61 -7.67 -4.55
C LEU A 98 5.64 -7.86 -3.44
N GLU A 99 6.75 -7.13 -3.48
CA GLU A 99 7.76 -7.18 -2.44
C GLU A 99 7.23 -6.69 -1.09
N ILE A 100 6.35 -5.71 -1.09
CA ILE A 100 5.70 -5.25 0.14
C ILE A 100 4.89 -6.39 0.76
N ILE A 101 4.12 -7.09 -0.06
CA ILE A 101 3.31 -8.21 0.41
C ILE A 101 4.22 -9.34 0.91
N ASP A 102 5.27 -9.65 0.16
CA ASP A 102 6.23 -10.70 0.53
C ASP A 102 6.90 -10.39 1.86
N GLY A 103 7.31 -9.13 2.05
CA GLY A 103 7.93 -8.70 3.29
C GLY A 103 7.02 -8.87 4.48
N MET A 104 5.74 -8.55 4.32
CA MET A 104 4.77 -8.72 5.40
C MET A 104 4.48 -10.18 5.69
N GLU A 105 4.48 -11.02 4.66
CA GLU A 105 4.30 -12.46 4.87
C GLU A 105 5.48 -13.07 5.61
N MET A 106 6.70 -12.65 5.27
CA MET A 106 7.88 -13.08 6.01
C MET A 106 7.82 -12.67 7.47
N ASP A 107 7.40 -11.44 7.73
CA ASP A 107 7.26 -10.93 9.09
C ASP A 107 6.23 -11.74 9.88
N LEU A 108 5.12 -12.08 9.25
CA LEU A 108 4.07 -12.89 9.83
C LEU A 108 4.60 -14.27 10.26
N GLN A 109 5.44 -14.88 9.42
CA GLN A 109 5.98 -16.22 9.68
C GLN A 109 7.08 -16.21 10.73
N GLN A 110 7.82 -15.12 10.87
CA GLN A 110 8.97 -15.05 11.77
C GLN A 110 8.60 -14.49 13.13
N SER A 111 8.45 -13.17 13.24
CA SER A 111 8.32 -12.55 14.55
C SER A 111 7.34 -11.39 14.60
N ARG A 112 6.72 -11.07 13.49
CA ARG A 112 5.76 -9.97 13.39
C ARG A 112 6.33 -8.65 13.91
N TYR A 113 7.58 -8.34 13.48
CA TYR A 113 8.28 -7.21 13.95
C TYR A 113 8.56 -6.15 12.86
N LEU A 114 7.81 -6.23 11.73
CA LEU A 114 7.91 -5.24 10.68
C LEU A 114 7.52 -3.86 11.21
N ASP A 115 8.43 -2.91 11.05
CA ASP A 115 8.19 -1.54 11.48
C ASP A 115 7.38 -0.82 10.40
N PHE A 116 6.15 -0.46 10.73
CA PHE A 116 5.27 0.23 9.81
C PHE A 116 5.85 1.57 9.38
N LYS A 117 6.62 2.21 10.24
CA LYS A 117 7.29 3.46 9.90
C LYS A 117 8.29 3.27 8.77
N ALA A 118 9.08 2.20 8.82
CA ALA A 118 10.02 1.88 7.75
C ALA A 118 9.29 1.58 6.45
N LEU A 119 8.15 0.90 6.53
CA LEU A 119 7.32 0.60 5.37
C LEU A 119 6.77 1.88 4.75
N SER A 120 6.34 2.83 5.58
CA SER A 120 5.86 4.13 5.10
C SER A 120 6.95 4.89 4.37
N LEU A 121 8.17 4.83 4.88
CA LEU A 121 9.33 5.43 4.22
C LEU A 121 9.61 4.75 2.88
N TYR A 122 9.46 3.44 2.82
CA TYR A 122 9.62 2.70 1.58
C TYR A 122 8.60 3.17 0.54
N CYS A 123 7.33 3.30 0.93
CA CYS A 123 6.28 3.79 0.04
C CYS A 123 6.58 5.20 -0.45
N TYR A 124 7.05 6.06 0.43
CA TYR A 124 7.44 7.42 0.07
C TYR A 124 8.57 7.41 -0.95
N ARG A 125 9.55 6.54 -0.74
CA ARG A 125 10.70 6.43 -1.63
C ARG A 125 10.29 5.94 -3.01
N VAL A 126 9.36 4.98 -3.08
CA VAL A 126 8.84 4.46 -4.34
C VAL A 126 8.17 5.57 -5.13
N ALA A 127 7.34 6.38 -4.48
CA ALA A 127 6.67 7.49 -5.13
C ALA A 127 7.66 8.53 -5.67
N LYS A 128 8.74 8.76 -4.96
CA LYS A 128 9.77 9.68 -5.40
C LYS A 128 10.58 9.15 -6.58
N ILE A 129 10.95 7.88 -6.52
CA ILE A 129 11.74 7.25 -7.58
C ILE A 129 10.96 7.24 -8.89
N GLY A 130 9.68 6.91 -8.84
CA GLY A 130 8.85 6.84 -10.03
C GLY A 130 8.72 8.16 -10.76
N ARG A 131 9.14 9.23 -10.14
CA ARG A 131 9.04 10.56 -10.68
C ARG A 131 10.27 10.99 -11.49
N ALA A 132 11.36 10.35 -11.21
CA ALA A 132 12.58 10.67 -11.94
C ALA A 132 12.44 10.24 -13.39
#